data_8901d5bf6a455e391ceaf1e69017e148
#
_entry.id   8901d5bf6a455e391ceaf1e69017e148
#
_cell.length_a   1.000
_cell.length_b   1.000
_cell.length_c   1.000
_cell.angle_alpha   90.00
_cell.angle_beta   90.00
_cell.angle_gamma   90.00
#
_symmetry.space_group_name_H-M   'P 1'
#
loop_
_entity.id
_entity.type
_entity.pdbx_description
1 polymer ?
#
loop_
_entity_poly.entity_id
_entity_poly.type
_entity_poly.pdbx_seq_one_letter_code
_entity_poly.pdbx_strand_id
1 'polypeptide(L)'
;MKLKRIWKVIITLSLLLIIIIIFGISIYNYELSPVDKKNKTDVVITIKKGTSTQNIIKSLKKADLIRSEGAVLVYLKLNKVGGLQASSYKLNRAMSSKEIIKIINSGKGFNPDEVTITFKEGKNMRSIAKVISENTNNKYDAVISKSNDKDYINRLATKYWFIDKDVQKDGTFYKLEGYLYPNTYVFKNKNVTIEDIFNKMLIETDKVLSKYKTEIEKSKLSTQQIITLSSIVELEGLSDKDRPNIASV
;
A
#
# COMPACT_ATOMS: atom_id res chain seq x y z
N MET A 1 -40.78 12.20 63.60
CA MET A 1 -39.33 11.79 63.76
C MET A 1 -38.93 10.64 62.80
N LYS A 2 -39.68 9.57 62.60
CA LYS A 2 -39.31 8.41 61.76
C LYS A 2 -39.09 8.80 60.28
N LEU A 3 -39.92 9.66 59.65
CA LEU A 3 -39.77 10.04 58.25
C LEU A 3 -38.46 10.75 57.95
N LYS A 4 -38.03 11.69 58.79
CA LYS A 4 -36.73 12.43 58.63
C LYS A 4 -35.51 11.46 58.70
N ARG A 5 -35.63 10.37 59.47
CA ARG A 5 -34.56 9.38 59.59
C ARG A 5 -34.50 8.50 58.37
N ILE A 6 -35.64 8.12 57.77
CA ILE A 6 -35.71 7.36 56.50
C ILE A 6 -35.11 8.19 55.34
N TRP A 7 -35.45 9.47 55.21
CA TRP A 7 -34.88 10.32 54.20
C TRP A 7 -33.35 10.47 54.30
N LYS A 8 -32.80 10.59 55.52
CA LYS A 8 -31.37 10.60 55.73
C LYS A 8 -30.70 9.30 55.25
N VAL A 9 -31.28 8.15 55.56
CA VAL A 9 -30.78 6.87 55.10
C VAL A 9 -30.79 6.75 53.58
N ILE A 10 -31.87 7.17 52.91
CA ILE A 10 -31.99 7.14 51.44
C ILE A 10 -30.92 8.05 50.82
N ILE A 11 -30.74 9.27 51.34
CA ILE A 11 -29.73 10.20 50.84
C ILE A 11 -28.33 9.61 51.01
N THR A 12 -28.01 9.01 52.17
CA THR A 12 -26.71 8.38 52.41
C THR A 12 -26.46 7.21 51.46
N LEU A 13 -27.45 6.35 51.21
CA LEU A 13 -27.33 5.24 50.27
C LEU A 13 -27.17 5.74 48.82
N SER A 14 -27.89 6.80 48.43
CA SER A 14 -27.76 7.42 47.12
C SER A 14 -26.36 8.01 46.91
N LEU A 15 -25.82 8.72 47.91
CA LEU A 15 -24.46 9.23 47.86
C LEU A 15 -23.41 8.12 47.76
N LEU A 16 -23.58 7.03 48.52
CA LEU A 16 -22.71 5.88 48.45
C LEU A 16 -22.72 5.24 47.04
N LEU A 17 -23.92 5.07 46.47
CA LEU A 17 -24.08 4.56 45.11
C LEU A 17 -23.41 5.44 44.08
N ILE A 18 -23.54 6.76 44.18
CA ILE A 18 -22.88 7.72 43.27
C ILE A 18 -21.36 7.59 43.38
N ILE A 19 -20.81 7.46 44.59
CA ILE A 19 -19.37 7.26 44.81
C ILE A 19 -18.91 5.98 44.13
N ILE A 20 -19.64 4.88 44.28
CA ILE A 20 -19.31 3.59 43.64
C ILE A 20 -19.33 3.73 42.11
N ILE A 21 -20.32 4.41 41.56
CA ILE A 21 -20.40 4.65 40.10
C ILE A 21 -19.20 5.49 39.61
N ILE A 22 -18.88 6.58 40.29
CA ILE A 22 -17.74 7.43 39.94
C ILE A 22 -16.43 6.64 39.99
N PHE A 23 -16.25 5.82 41.03
CA PHE A 23 -15.07 4.97 41.18
C PHE A 23 -14.97 3.92 40.06
N GLY A 24 -16.09 3.27 39.72
CA GLY A 24 -16.17 2.32 38.61
C GLY A 24 -15.82 2.97 37.25
N ILE A 25 -16.31 4.17 36.98
CA ILE A 25 -15.99 4.95 35.77
C ILE A 25 -14.49 5.32 35.75
N SER A 26 -13.94 5.69 36.90
CA SER A 26 -12.53 6.03 37.03
C SER A 26 -11.61 4.84 36.71
N ILE A 27 -11.91 3.67 37.29
CA ILE A 27 -11.19 2.41 36.99
C ILE A 27 -11.31 2.08 35.50
N TYR A 28 -12.50 2.13 34.94
CA TYR A 28 -12.75 1.84 33.53
C TYR A 28 -11.92 2.75 32.62
N ASN A 29 -11.86 4.05 32.89
CA ASN A 29 -11.07 4.99 32.11
C ASN A 29 -9.56 4.75 32.30
N TYR A 30 -9.11 4.38 33.49
CA TYR A 30 -7.73 3.99 33.75
C TYR A 30 -7.32 2.76 32.92
N GLU A 31 -8.16 1.72 32.89
CA GLU A 31 -7.92 0.50 32.12
C GLU A 31 -7.88 0.72 30.60
N LEU A 32 -8.54 1.77 30.10
CA LEU A 32 -8.49 2.17 28.71
C LEU A 32 -7.34 3.15 28.40
N SER A 33 -6.63 3.65 29.42
CA SER A 33 -5.52 4.59 29.25
C SER A 33 -4.27 3.90 28.67
N PRO A 34 -3.27 4.64 28.15
CA PRO A 34 -2.02 4.09 27.66
C PRO A 34 -1.31 3.22 28.67
N VAL A 35 -0.70 2.12 28.24
CA VAL A 35 0.11 1.25 29.09
C VAL A 35 1.36 1.99 29.59
N ASP A 36 2.04 2.69 28.69
CA ASP A 36 3.20 3.51 28.98
C ASP A 36 3.24 4.76 28.08
N LYS A 37 2.86 5.92 28.62
CA LYS A 37 2.79 7.19 27.90
C LYS A 37 4.12 7.66 27.29
N LYS A 38 5.24 7.16 27.79
CA LYS A 38 6.57 7.55 27.31
C LYS A 38 7.10 6.65 26.20
N ASN A 39 6.62 5.42 26.13
CA ASN A 39 7.09 4.43 25.14
C ASN A 39 6.32 4.56 23.81
N LYS A 40 6.94 5.26 22.86
CA LYS A 40 6.44 5.47 21.49
C LYS A 40 7.05 4.51 20.48
N THR A 41 7.75 3.47 20.92
CA THR A 41 8.32 2.46 20.02
C THR A 41 7.19 1.67 19.36
N ASP A 42 7.16 1.69 18.04
CA ASP A 42 6.14 0.99 17.27
C ASP A 42 6.32 -0.54 17.34
N VAL A 43 5.22 -1.22 17.61
CA VAL A 43 5.06 -2.67 17.51
C VAL A 43 4.13 -2.96 16.34
N VAL A 44 4.55 -3.86 15.46
CA VAL A 44 3.73 -4.29 14.31
C VAL A 44 2.81 -5.42 14.74
N ILE A 45 1.49 -5.21 14.64
CA ILE A 45 0.46 -6.21 14.89
C ILE A 45 -0.23 -6.54 13.58
N THR A 46 -0.15 -7.82 13.16
CA THR A 46 -0.83 -8.31 11.95
C THR A 46 -2.11 -9.05 12.33
N ILE A 47 -3.23 -8.53 11.87
CA ILE A 47 -4.56 -9.12 12.01
C ILE A 47 -4.91 -9.82 10.69
N LYS A 48 -5.01 -11.16 10.73
CA LYS A 48 -5.38 -11.96 9.55
C LYS A 48 -6.89 -11.89 9.30
N LYS A 49 -7.28 -12.02 8.03
CA LYS A 49 -8.70 -12.10 7.65
C LYS A 49 -9.38 -13.27 8.37
N GLY A 50 -10.56 -13.02 8.96
CA GLY A 50 -11.32 -14.01 9.71
C GLY A 50 -10.92 -14.14 11.20
N THR A 51 -9.94 -13.36 11.70
CA THR A 51 -9.60 -13.35 13.14
C THR A 51 -10.78 -12.76 13.94
N SER A 52 -11.23 -13.48 14.96
CA SER A 52 -12.31 -12.99 15.84
C SER A 52 -11.87 -11.79 16.68
N THR A 53 -12.82 -10.90 17.01
CA THR A 53 -12.57 -9.73 17.88
C THR A 53 -11.88 -10.11 19.19
N GLN A 54 -12.28 -11.22 19.81
CA GLN A 54 -11.66 -11.70 21.05
C GLN A 54 -10.18 -12.06 20.85
N ASN A 55 -9.83 -12.74 19.74
CA ASN A 55 -8.46 -13.11 19.45
C ASN A 55 -7.60 -11.89 19.11
N ILE A 56 -8.18 -10.87 18.45
CA ILE A 56 -7.51 -9.58 18.22
C ILE A 56 -7.16 -8.94 19.57
N ILE A 57 -8.13 -8.82 20.48
CA ILE A 57 -7.92 -8.21 21.80
C ILE A 57 -6.87 -8.98 22.61
N LYS A 58 -6.92 -10.33 22.62
CA LYS A 58 -5.89 -11.18 23.25
C LYS A 58 -4.50 -10.90 22.68
N SER A 59 -4.39 -10.74 21.35
CA SER A 59 -3.11 -10.41 20.69
C SER A 59 -2.59 -9.04 21.12
N LEU A 60 -3.47 -8.03 21.23
CA LEU A 60 -3.12 -6.71 21.72
C LEU A 60 -2.64 -6.74 23.18
N LYS A 61 -3.30 -7.55 24.02
CA LYS A 61 -2.90 -7.76 25.42
C LYS A 61 -1.56 -8.47 25.54
N LYS A 62 -1.35 -9.54 24.74
CA LYS A 62 -0.07 -10.27 24.68
C LYS A 62 1.09 -9.38 24.24
N ALA A 63 0.82 -8.42 23.36
CA ALA A 63 1.80 -7.44 22.90
C ALA A 63 1.97 -6.25 23.88
N ASP A 64 1.31 -6.27 25.02
CA ASP A 64 1.34 -5.23 26.05
C ASP A 64 0.94 -3.83 25.52
N LEU A 65 -0.01 -3.81 24.59
CA LEU A 65 -0.55 -2.58 23.98
C LEU A 65 -1.83 -2.08 24.65
N ILE A 66 -2.48 -2.92 25.45
CA ILE A 66 -3.68 -2.59 26.22
C ILE A 66 -3.57 -3.10 27.65
N ARG A 67 -4.19 -2.40 28.62
CA ARG A 67 -4.18 -2.78 30.05
C ARG A 67 -5.12 -3.93 30.32
N SER A 68 -6.35 -3.87 29.83
CA SER A 68 -7.41 -4.82 30.16
C SER A 68 -8.20 -5.25 28.92
N GLU A 69 -8.28 -6.55 28.68
CA GLU A 69 -9.13 -7.14 27.65
C GLU A 69 -10.61 -6.85 27.92
N GLY A 70 -11.02 -7.00 29.19
CA GLY A 70 -12.41 -6.80 29.61
C GLY A 70 -12.89 -5.36 29.38
N ALA A 71 -12.05 -4.37 29.74
CA ALA A 71 -12.38 -2.97 29.52
C ALA A 71 -12.54 -2.64 28.02
N VAL A 72 -11.68 -3.21 27.18
CA VAL A 72 -11.78 -3.03 25.72
C VAL A 72 -13.04 -3.71 25.15
N LEU A 73 -13.40 -4.91 25.60
CA LEU A 73 -14.64 -5.58 25.19
C LEU A 73 -15.88 -4.76 25.56
N VAL A 74 -15.91 -4.20 26.78
CA VAL A 74 -16.98 -3.30 27.23
C VAL A 74 -17.03 -2.05 26.35
N TYR A 75 -15.87 -1.45 26.04
CA TYR A 75 -15.79 -0.29 25.16
C TYR A 75 -16.37 -0.56 23.77
N LEU A 76 -16.02 -1.69 23.14
CA LEU A 76 -16.53 -2.09 21.83
C LEU A 76 -18.06 -2.25 21.87
N LYS A 77 -18.59 -2.88 22.91
CA LYS A 77 -20.04 -3.13 23.07
C LYS A 77 -20.81 -1.82 23.28
N LEU A 78 -20.34 -0.96 24.18
CA LEU A 78 -21.01 0.31 24.50
C LEU A 78 -21.02 1.28 23.32
N ASN A 79 -19.92 1.32 22.53
CA ASN A 79 -19.80 2.23 21.40
C ASN A 79 -20.25 1.61 20.07
N LYS A 80 -20.81 0.39 20.08
CA LYS A 80 -21.27 -0.34 18.89
C LYS A 80 -20.19 -0.34 17.79
N VAL A 81 -18.92 -0.50 18.19
CA VAL A 81 -17.82 -0.52 17.23
C VAL A 81 -17.97 -1.76 16.36
N GLY A 82 -18.02 -1.55 15.04
CA GLY A 82 -18.12 -2.62 14.05
C GLY A 82 -16.88 -3.52 14.01
N GLY A 83 -16.85 -4.45 13.06
CA GLY A 83 -15.78 -5.43 12.95
C GLY A 83 -14.40 -4.78 12.79
N LEU A 84 -13.44 -5.23 13.59
CA LEU A 84 -12.05 -4.80 13.48
C LEU A 84 -11.47 -5.34 12.17
N GLN A 85 -10.75 -4.49 11.42
CA GLN A 85 -10.31 -4.77 10.07
C GLN A 85 -8.99 -5.59 10.06
N ALA A 86 -8.90 -6.52 9.11
CA ALA A 86 -7.70 -7.30 8.87
C ALA A 86 -6.65 -6.45 8.12
N SER A 87 -5.48 -6.26 8.71
CA SER A 87 -4.31 -5.60 8.14
C SER A 87 -3.14 -5.69 9.14
N SER A 88 -1.99 -5.14 8.79
CA SER A 88 -0.92 -4.87 9.77
C SER A 88 -0.98 -3.42 10.23
N TYR A 89 -0.76 -3.21 11.51
CA TYR A 89 -0.87 -1.92 12.15
C TYR A 89 0.41 -1.62 12.94
N LYS A 90 0.91 -0.39 12.85
CA LYS A 90 1.96 0.14 13.73
C LYS A 90 1.27 0.75 14.94
N LEU A 91 1.44 0.14 16.09
CA LEU A 91 0.83 0.55 17.35
C LEU A 91 1.93 0.67 18.39
N ASN A 92 1.74 1.52 19.41
CA ASN A 92 2.70 1.64 20.51
C ASN A 92 2.01 1.78 21.86
N ARG A 93 2.80 1.63 22.93
CA ARG A 93 2.32 1.61 24.32
C ARG A 93 1.86 2.99 24.81
N ALA A 94 2.23 4.07 24.10
CA ALA A 94 1.78 5.43 24.41
C ALA A 94 0.36 5.73 23.89
N MET A 95 -0.20 4.85 23.05
CA MET A 95 -1.58 4.93 22.58
C MET A 95 -2.55 4.39 23.63
N SER A 96 -3.69 5.05 23.81
CA SER A 96 -4.81 4.53 24.57
C SER A 96 -5.49 3.36 23.83
N SER A 97 -6.16 2.48 24.58
CA SER A 97 -6.94 1.40 23.96
C SER A 97 -8.00 1.93 22.99
N LYS A 98 -8.58 3.11 23.25
CA LYS A 98 -9.55 3.77 22.36
C LYS A 98 -8.92 4.16 21.03
N GLU A 99 -7.71 4.73 21.04
CA GLU A 99 -6.96 5.10 19.83
C GLU A 99 -6.57 3.86 19.02
N ILE A 100 -6.04 2.83 19.68
CA ILE A 100 -5.69 1.55 19.05
C ILE A 100 -6.91 0.95 18.33
N ILE A 101 -8.04 0.85 19.01
CA ILE A 101 -9.29 0.34 18.43
C ILE A 101 -9.76 1.19 17.25
N LYS A 102 -9.68 2.52 17.35
CA LYS A 102 -10.03 3.43 16.26
C LYS A 102 -9.16 3.22 15.02
N ILE A 103 -7.85 3.03 15.20
CA ILE A 103 -6.92 2.72 14.10
C ILE A 103 -7.30 1.41 13.43
N ILE A 104 -7.48 0.32 14.21
CA ILE A 104 -7.82 -1.00 13.69
C ILE A 104 -9.18 -0.99 12.99
N ASN A 105 -10.18 -0.31 13.57
CA ASN A 105 -11.53 -0.21 12.99
C ASN A 105 -11.55 0.60 11.70
N SER A 106 -10.65 1.59 11.53
CA SER A 106 -10.57 2.39 10.30
C SER A 106 -10.06 1.61 9.09
N GLY A 107 -9.45 0.43 9.29
CA GLY A 107 -8.82 -0.36 8.23
C GLY A 107 -7.55 0.28 7.62
N LYS A 108 -7.11 1.44 8.12
CA LYS A 108 -5.90 2.15 7.64
C LYS A 108 -4.63 1.49 8.18
N GLY A 109 -4.47 0.22 7.86
CA GLY A 109 -3.25 -0.52 8.10
C GLY A 109 -2.23 -0.33 6.99
N PHE A 110 -1.09 -0.99 7.13
CA PHE A 110 -0.05 -1.05 6.10
C PHE A 110 0.29 -2.51 5.81
N ASN A 111 0.94 -2.74 4.68
CA ASN A 111 1.47 -4.06 4.35
C ASN A 111 2.98 -4.08 4.68
N PRO A 112 3.45 -4.85 5.68
CA PRO A 112 4.87 -4.88 6.04
C PRO A 112 5.75 -5.53 4.96
N ASP A 113 5.15 -6.31 4.07
CA ASP A 113 5.85 -6.98 2.98
C ASP A 113 5.88 -6.16 1.69
N GLU A 114 5.22 -4.97 1.70
CA GLU A 114 5.12 -4.11 0.54
C GLU A 114 6.49 -3.65 0.04
N VAL A 115 6.68 -3.73 -1.27
CA VAL A 115 7.91 -3.32 -1.94
C VAL A 115 7.61 -2.16 -2.86
N THR A 116 8.33 -1.06 -2.67
CA THR A 116 8.27 0.10 -3.55
C THR A 116 9.52 0.12 -4.41
N ILE A 117 9.34 0.12 -5.73
CA ILE A 117 10.44 0.09 -6.72
C ILE A 117 10.34 1.32 -7.60
N THR A 118 11.42 2.09 -7.69
CA THR A 118 11.54 3.24 -8.59
C THR A 118 12.37 2.89 -9.80
N PHE A 119 11.77 2.98 -10.98
CA PHE A 119 12.46 2.89 -12.27
C PHE A 119 12.70 4.30 -12.78
N LYS A 120 13.98 4.66 -12.90
CA LYS A 120 14.41 6.00 -13.37
C LYS A 120 14.27 6.09 -14.88
N GLU A 121 14.03 7.31 -15.38
CA GLU A 121 14.04 7.64 -16.81
C GLU A 121 15.40 7.36 -17.46
N GLY A 122 15.46 7.20 -18.78
CA GLY A 122 16.66 6.95 -19.54
C GLY A 122 17.35 5.62 -19.24
N LYS A 123 16.64 4.63 -18.67
CA LYS A 123 17.22 3.32 -18.34
C LYS A 123 16.80 2.25 -19.35
N ASN A 124 17.81 1.49 -19.82
CA ASN A 124 17.63 0.36 -20.71
C ASN A 124 17.10 -0.90 -19.99
N MET A 125 16.69 -1.91 -20.74
CA MET A 125 16.13 -3.18 -20.23
C MET A 125 17.06 -3.88 -19.22
N ARG A 126 18.37 -3.84 -19.43
CA ARG A 126 19.36 -4.41 -18.49
C ARG A 126 19.30 -3.73 -17.12
N SER A 127 19.20 -2.41 -17.11
CA SER A 127 19.06 -1.64 -15.88
C SER A 127 17.73 -1.93 -15.17
N ILE A 128 16.63 -2.06 -15.93
CA ILE A 128 15.31 -2.45 -15.40
C ILE A 128 15.39 -3.84 -14.78
N ALA A 129 15.98 -4.82 -15.48
CA ALA A 129 16.14 -6.19 -14.98
C ALA A 129 16.97 -6.24 -13.70
N LYS A 130 18.03 -5.43 -13.61
CA LYS A 130 18.86 -5.30 -12.41
C LYS A 130 18.03 -4.77 -11.23
N VAL A 131 17.29 -3.67 -11.43
CA VAL A 131 16.44 -3.08 -10.40
C VAL A 131 15.39 -4.07 -9.91
N ILE A 132 14.75 -4.83 -10.81
CA ILE A 132 13.78 -5.87 -10.43
C ILE A 132 14.45 -6.95 -9.59
N SER A 133 15.61 -7.47 -10.01
CA SER A 133 16.30 -8.56 -9.30
C SER A 133 16.84 -8.13 -7.92
N GLU A 134 17.22 -6.88 -7.75
CA GLU A 134 17.69 -6.34 -6.46
C GLU A 134 16.55 -6.11 -5.46
N ASN A 135 15.33 -5.87 -5.94
CA ASN A 135 14.20 -5.49 -5.07
C ASN A 135 13.13 -6.58 -4.92
N THR A 136 13.20 -7.66 -5.72
CA THR A 136 12.24 -8.76 -5.70
C THR A 136 12.94 -10.12 -5.66
N ASN A 137 12.17 -11.21 -5.60
CA ASN A 137 12.70 -12.56 -5.68
C ASN A 137 12.89 -13.05 -7.14
N ASN A 138 12.72 -12.18 -8.13
CA ASN A 138 12.92 -12.51 -9.53
C ASN A 138 14.40 -12.45 -9.89
N LYS A 139 14.90 -13.49 -10.60
CA LYS A 139 16.27 -13.52 -11.08
C LYS A 139 16.45 -12.61 -12.30
N TYR A 140 17.60 -11.97 -12.42
CA TYR A 140 17.95 -11.08 -13.55
C TYR A 140 17.71 -11.74 -14.91
N ASP A 141 18.25 -12.96 -15.11
CA ASP A 141 18.12 -13.68 -16.39
C ASP A 141 16.67 -14.05 -16.72
N ALA A 142 15.85 -14.33 -15.69
CA ALA A 142 14.42 -14.57 -15.88
C ALA A 142 13.67 -13.31 -16.37
N VAL A 143 14.05 -12.13 -15.86
CA VAL A 143 13.48 -10.85 -16.32
C VAL A 143 13.87 -10.57 -17.78
N ILE A 144 15.14 -10.75 -18.12
CA ILE A 144 15.63 -10.60 -19.49
C ILE A 144 14.94 -11.60 -20.44
N SER A 145 14.85 -12.87 -20.06
CA SER A 145 14.17 -13.90 -20.85
C SER A 145 12.69 -13.54 -21.07
N LYS A 146 11.99 -13.08 -20.02
CA LYS A 146 10.58 -12.70 -20.13
C LYS A 146 10.36 -11.48 -21.04
N SER A 147 11.29 -10.53 -21.07
CA SER A 147 11.22 -9.37 -21.97
C SER A 147 11.35 -9.71 -23.46
N ASN A 148 11.83 -10.93 -23.77
CA ASN A 148 12.01 -11.47 -25.12
C ASN A 148 11.12 -12.68 -25.42
N ASP A 149 10.25 -13.08 -24.48
CA ASP A 149 9.34 -14.23 -24.62
C ASP A 149 8.28 -13.93 -25.68
N LYS A 150 8.36 -14.63 -26.82
CA LYS A 150 7.48 -14.43 -27.98
C LYS A 150 5.99 -14.59 -27.65
N ASP A 151 5.64 -15.61 -26.85
CA ASP A 151 4.26 -15.86 -26.49
C ASP A 151 3.71 -14.79 -25.55
N TYR A 152 4.54 -14.33 -24.63
CA TYR A 152 4.19 -13.21 -23.74
C TYR A 152 3.96 -11.92 -24.55
N ILE A 153 4.86 -11.60 -25.47
CA ILE A 153 4.76 -10.41 -26.31
C ILE A 153 3.53 -10.49 -27.23
N ASN A 154 3.22 -11.66 -27.80
CA ASN A 154 2.00 -11.85 -28.57
C ASN A 154 0.74 -11.56 -27.75
N ARG A 155 0.69 -12.02 -26.48
CA ARG A 155 -0.40 -11.68 -25.57
C ARG A 155 -0.48 -10.19 -25.28
N LEU A 156 0.67 -9.51 -25.11
CA LEU A 156 0.70 -8.06 -24.92
C LEU A 156 0.22 -7.31 -26.16
N ALA A 157 0.60 -7.73 -27.36
CA ALA A 157 0.17 -7.11 -28.63
C ALA A 157 -1.36 -7.23 -28.86
N THR A 158 -2.02 -8.25 -28.30
CA THR A 158 -3.49 -8.32 -28.33
C THR A 158 -4.15 -7.41 -27.28
N LYS A 159 -3.43 -7.05 -26.21
CA LYS A 159 -3.94 -6.27 -25.09
C LYS A 159 -3.69 -4.77 -25.25
N TYR A 160 -2.54 -4.40 -25.78
CA TYR A 160 -2.07 -3.01 -25.87
C TYR A 160 -1.91 -2.60 -27.33
N TRP A 161 -2.65 -1.59 -27.77
CA TRP A 161 -2.69 -1.08 -29.13
C TRP A 161 -1.34 -0.56 -29.63
N PHE A 162 -0.48 -0.12 -28.73
CA PHE A 162 0.84 0.45 -29.03
C PHE A 162 1.95 -0.61 -29.16
N ILE A 163 1.69 -1.86 -28.82
CA ILE A 163 2.61 -2.99 -29.04
C ILE A 163 2.23 -3.63 -30.37
N ASP A 164 2.86 -3.18 -31.43
CA ASP A 164 2.59 -3.67 -32.77
C ASP A 164 3.44 -4.92 -33.15
N LYS A 165 3.15 -5.47 -34.33
CA LYS A 165 3.88 -6.65 -34.82
C LYS A 165 5.35 -6.37 -35.11
N ASP A 166 5.74 -5.12 -35.25
CA ASP A 166 7.12 -4.70 -35.53
C ASP A 166 8.04 -4.95 -34.34
N VAL A 167 7.49 -5.01 -33.12
CA VAL A 167 8.24 -5.43 -31.91
C VAL A 167 8.91 -6.79 -32.07
N GLN A 168 8.34 -7.67 -32.93
CA GLN A 168 8.88 -9.00 -33.18
C GLN A 168 9.90 -9.08 -34.31
N LYS A 169 10.09 -8.01 -35.08
CA LYS A 169 11.07 -8.01 -36.18
C LYS A 169 12.48 -8.22 -35.65
N ASP A 170 13.31 -8.89 -36.45
CA ASP A 170 14.73 -9.04 -36.16
C ASP A 170 15.41 -7.67 -36.12
N GLY A 171 16.35 -7.50 -35.21
CA GLY A 171 17.11 -6.25 -35.00
C GLY A 171 16.83 -5.56 -33.67
N THR A 172 15.76 -5.86 -32.96
CA THR A 172 15.53 -5.35 -31.59
C THR A 172 16.16 -6.31 -30.57
N PHE A 173 17.13 -5.81 -29.80
CA PHE A 173 17.84 -6.68 -28.85
C PHE A 173 16.96 -7.14 -27.69
N TYR A 174 16.13 -6.22 -27.16
CA TYR A 174 15.09 -6.51 -26.16
C TYR A 174 13.74 -6.03 -26.67
N LYS A 175 12.78 -6.94 -26.77
CA LYS A 175 11.47 -6.66 -27.41
C LYS A 175 10.60 -5.66 -26.65
N LEU A 176 10.79 -5.53 -25.33
CA LEU A 176 10.06 -4.57 -24.48
C LEU A 176 10.87 -3.32 -24.14
N GLU A 177 12.06 -3.12 -24.72
CA GLU A 177 12.84 -1.91 -24.49
C GLU A 177 12.10 -0.67 -25.01
N GLY A 178 12.05 0.37 -24.19
CA GLY A 178 11.32 1.61 -24.49
C GLY A 178 9.83 1.58 -24.13
N TYR A 179 9.21 0.40 -23.98
CA TYR A 179 7.79 0.28 -23.67
C TYR A 179 7.45 0.32 -22.17
N LEU A 180 8.43 0.11 -21.31
CA LEU A 180 8.22 0.04 -19.85
C LEU A 180 8.36 1.43 -19.23
N TYR A 181 7.23 2.06 -18.87
CA TYR A 181 7.21 3.45 -18.38
C TYR A 181 7.96 3.61 -17.05
N PRO A 182 8.90 4.57 -16.96
CA PRO A 182 9.62 4.86 -15.74
C PRO A 182 8.70 5.56 -14.72
N ASN A 183 8.59 4.99 -13.52
CA ASN A 183 7.81 5.56 -12.41
C ASN A 183 8.18 4.82 -11.12
N THR A 184 7.59 5.23 -10.00
CA THR A 184 7.62 4.49 -8.75
C THR A 184 6.38 3.61 -8.63
N TYR A 185 6.60 2.31 -8.48
CA TYR A 185 5.56 1.29 -8.39
C TYR A 185 5.58 0.59 -7.04
N VAL A 186 4.38 0.34 -6.52
CA VAL A 186 4.19 -0.36 -5.25
C VAL A 186 3.65 -1.76 -5.51
N PHE A 187 4.27 -2.78 -4.91
CA PHE A 187 3.90 -4.19 -5.03
C PHE A 187 3.63 -4.79 -3.66
N LYS A 188 2.73 -5.77 -3.60
CA LYS A 188 2.29 -6.39 -2.34
C LYS A 188 3.42 -7.05 -1.54
N ASN A 189 4.40 -7.63 -2.24
CA ASN A 189 5.57 -8.26 -1.62
C ASN A 189 6.65 -8.55 -2.68
N LYS A 190 7.80 -9.08 -2.24
CA LYS A 190 8.92 -9.45 -3.11
C LYS A 190 8.64 -10.62 -4.05
N ASN A 191 7.56 -11.41 -3.84
CA ASN A 191 7.16 -12.51 -4.73
C ASN A 191 6.28 -12.06 -5.90
N VAL A 192 6.19 -10.75 -6.15
CA VAL A 192 5.50 -10.21 -7.34
C VAL A 192 6.07 -10.84 -8.61
N THR A 193 5.21 -11.24 -9.55
CA THR A 193 5.65 -11.83 -10.81
C THR A 193 6.24 -10.78 -11.75
N ILE A 194 7.14 -11.21 -12.65
CA ILE A 194 7.70 -10.32 -13.68
C ILE A 194 6.58 -9.77 -14.57
N GLU A 195 5.58 -10.59 -14.90
CA GLU A 195 4.44 -10.18 -15.70
C GLU A 195 3.60 -9.09 -15.01
N ASP A 196 3.39 -9.18 -13.67
CA ASP A 196 2.69 -8.13 -12.93
C ASP A 196 3.47 -6.82 -12.89
N ILE A 197 4.81 -6.89 -12.78
CA ILE A 197 5.67 -5.71 -12.82
C ILE A 197 5.55 -5.05 -14.19
N PHE A 198 5.77 -5.80 -15.27
CA PHE A 198 5.68 -5.30 -16.63
C PHE A 198 4.29 -4.77 -16.96
N ASN A 199 3.22 -5.47 -16.54
CA ASN A 199 1.85 -4.99 -16.73
C ASN A 199 1.60 -3.63 -16.07
N LYS A 200 2.08 -3.39 -14.84
CA LYS A 200 1.95 -2.07 -14.20
C LYS A 200 2.65 -0.98 -14.99
N MET A 201 3.86 -1.27 -15.50
CA MET A 201 4.63 -0.32 -16.30
C MET A 201 3.94 -0.05 -17.65
N LEU A 202 3.42 -1.08 -18.32
CA LEU A 202 2.70 -0.98 -19.58
C LEU A 202 1.35 -0.24 -19.45
N ILE A 203 0.65 -0.38 -18.33
CA ILE A 203 -0.57 0.41 -18.04
C ILE A 203 -0.25 1.91 -17.99
N GLU A 204 0.86 2.31 -17.40
CA GLU A 204 1.27 3.72 -17.40
C GLU A 204 1.71 4.18 -18.80
N THR A 205 2.38 3.31 -19.57
CA THR A 205 2.71 3.58 -20.98
C THR A 205 1.43 3.83 -21.78
N ASP A 206 0.43 2.95 -21.66
CA ASP A 206 -0.87 3.11 -22.33
C ASP A 206 -1.53 4.44 -21.98
N LYS A 207 -1.56 4.79 -20.71
CA LYS A 207 -2.13 6.04 -20.21
C LYS A 207 -1.45 7.29 -20.79
N VAL A 208 -0.13 7.24 -20.99
CA VAL A 208 0.64 8.34 -21.57
C VAL A 208 0.45 8.39 -23.08
N LEU A 209 0.65 7.27 -23.80
CA LEU A 209 0.57 7.20 -25.25
C LEU A 209 -0.86 7.43 -25.78
N SER A 210 -1.88 7.01 -25.02
CA SER A 210 -3.29 7.24 -25.40
C SER A 210 -3.66 8.72 -25.57
N LYS A 211 -2.91 9.63 -24.94
CA LYS A 211 -3.09 11.08 -25.15
C LYS A 211 -2.68 11.53 -26.55
N TYR A 212 -1.79 10.79 -27.19
CA TYR A 212 -1.21 11.08 -28.51
C TYR A 212 -1.61 10.02 -29.54
N LYS A 213 -2.62 9.19 -29.22
CA LYS A 213 -3.01 8.06 -30.08
C LYS A 213 -3.35 8.49 -31.48
N THR A 214 -4.12 9.57 -31.63
CA THR A 214 -4.54 10.09 -32.95
C THR A 214 -3.35 10.56 -33.78
N GLU A 215 -2.36 11.18 -33.16
CA GLU A 215 -1.14 11.65 -33.81
C GLU A 215 -0.25 10.47 -34.22
N ILE A 216 -0.13 9.48 -33.34
CA ILE A 216 0.62 8.25 -33.58
C ILE A 216 0.00 7.48 -34.75
N GLU A 217 -1.33 7.30 -34.77
CA GLU A 217 -2.05 6.59 -35.84
C GLU A 217 -1.98 7.31 -37.19
N LYS A 218 -1.86 8.65 -37.20
CA LYS A 218 -1.64 9.45 -38.42
C LYS A 218 -0.20 9.47 -38.90
N SER A 219 0.74 9.09 -38.03
CA SER A 219 2.14 9.00 -38.39
C SER A 219 2.40 7.87 -39.40
N LYS A 220 3.41 8.07 -40.25
CA LYS A 220 3.92 6.99 -41.13
C LYS A 220 4.86 6.03 -40.40
N LEU A 221 5.22 6.34 -39.15
CA LEU A 221 6.11 5.56 -38.32
C LEU A 221 5.32 4.58 -37.45
N SER A 222 5.86 3.39 -37.21
CA SER A 222 5.32 2.48 -36.21
C SER A 222 5.53 3.04 -34.80
N THR A 223 4.74 2.56 -33.83
CA THR A 223 4.90 2.98 -32.43
C THR A 223 6.32 2.73 -31.93
N GLN A 224 6.92 1.60 -32.33
CA GLN A 224 8.31 1.29 -31.97
C GLN A 224 9.30 2.32 -32.56
N GLN A 225 9.11 2.71 -33.82
CA GLN A 225 9.95 3.72 -34.45
C GLN A 225 9.82 5.08 -33.74
N ILE A 226 8.59 5.46 -33.36
CA ILE A 226 8.34 6.69 -32.59
C ILE A 226 9.05 6.64 -31.23
N ILE A 227 8.94 5.53 -30.49
CA ILE A 227 9.60 5.36 -29.18
C ILE A 227 11.14 5.40 -29.36
N THR A 228 11.66 4.75 -30.41
CA THR A 228 13.10 4.77 -30.70
C THR A 228 13.58 6.18 -31.03
N LEU A 229 12.87 6.91 -31.90
CA LEU A 229 13.19 8.30 -32.22
C LEU A 229 13.12 9.18 -30.97
N SER A 230 12.10 9.02 -30.14
CA SER A 230 11.96 9.76 -28.87
C SER A 230 13.14 9.52 -27.94
N SER A 231 13.67 8.29 -27.88
CA SER A 231 14.84 7.98 -27.04
C SER A 231 16.12 8.63 -27.56
N ILE A 232 16.27 8.75 -28.88
CA ILE A 232 17.41 9.46 -29.50
C ILE A 232 17.30 10.96 -29.19
N VAL A 233 16.10 11.53 -29.38
CA VAL A 233 15.85 12.95 -29.09
C VAL A 233 16.10 13.26 -27.61
N GLU A 234 15.74 12.36 -26.70
CA GLU A 234 16.00 12.51 -25.27
C GLU A 234 17.51 12.51 -24.96
N LEU A 235 18.28 11.62 -25.59
CA LEU A 235 19.72 11.50 -25.36
C LEU A 235 20.51 12.66 -25.95
N GLU A 236 20.10 13.19 -27.11
CA GLU A 236 20.78 14.29 -27.81
C GLU A 236 20.35 15.67 -27.29
N GLY A 237 19.13 15.77 -26.74
CA GLY A 237 18.56 17.04 -26.28
C GLY A 237 19.04 17.41 -24.89
N LEU A 238 19.90 18.46 -24.81
CA LEU A 238 20.38 19.02 -23.54
C LEU A 238 19.26 19.76 -22.77
N SER A 239 18.26 20.24 -23.47
CA SER A 239 17.12 20.96 -22.88
C SER A 239 15.80 20.67 -23.63
N ASP A 240 14.66 20.97 -23.00
CA ASP A 240 13.35 20.86 -23.65
C ASP A 240 13.22 21.74 -24.90
N LYS A 241 14.00 22.82 -25.00
CA LYS A 241 13.99 23.72 -26.17
C LYS A 241 14.70 23.12 -27.37
N ASP A 242 15.67 22.23 -27.16
CA ASP A 242 16.47 21.63 -28.24
C ASP A 242 15.73 20.44 -28.88
N ARG A 243 14.87 19.74 -28.10
CA ARG A 243 14.19 18.54 -28.54
C ARG A 243 13.37 18.72 -29.84
N PRO A 244 12.55 19.79 -30.03
CA PRO A 244 11.82 19.98 -31.28
C PRO A 244 12.74 20.14 -32.50
N ASN A 245 13.87 20.80 -32.33
CA ASN A 245 14.85 21.01 -33.43
C ASN A 245 15.51 19.67 -33.81
N ILE A 246 15.91 18.87 -32.82
CA ILE A 246 16.51 17.54 -33.04
C ILE A 246 15.49 16.60 -33.70
N ALA A 247 14.23 16.64 -33.26
CA ALA A 247 13.17 15.79 -33.82
C ALA A 247 12.79 16.17 -35.27
N SER A 248 13.16 17.36 -35.75
CA SER A 248 12.84 17.86 -37.11
C SER A 248 13.88 17.48 -38.17
N VAL A 249 15.02 16.93 -37.78
CA VAL A 249 16.10 16.47 -38.66
C VAL A 249 15.89 15.04 -39.08
#